data_85b2d6b277e5a6adccf3150aeccf1011
#
_entry.id   85b2d6b277e5a6adccf3150aeccf1011
#
_cell.length_a   1.000
_cell.length_b   1.000
_cell.length_c   1.000
_cell.angle_alpha   90.00
_cell.angle_beta   90.00
_cell.angle_gamma   90.00
#
_symmetry.space_group_name_H-M   'P 1'
#
loop_
_entity.id
_entity.type
_entity.pdbx_description
1 polymer ?
#
loop_
_entity_poly.entity_id
_entity_poly.type
_entity_poly.pdbx_seq_one_letter_code
_entity_poly.pdbx_strand_id
1 'polypeptide(L)'
;MVAADGTTLPFQEFGEGPTAVVLANGIGVRWPGWALQIESLRERCRLLCWDYRGMGPSVLGRPDADVSMGAHAEDVLLLLDHLGIQRAILVGWSMGVQVALEVVRRAPERVSGLAAVLGTYGRPFRGAFPGPVARAVEGVFSLALRRPFLAQGPLDLAVGLPGVAFAVLSRALFVGADVDRRVFDGNVRWVQQTDRRVYLRTMLALAEHDASDVLPRVRCPVLIVCGTRDHLTPPAVARRMAGEIPGAEYRELAGATHFGLIEQAERLNDWLRAFVERVGTG
;
A
#
# COMPACT_ATOMS: atom_id res chain seq x y z
N MET A 1 -9.44 11.86 -12.61
CA MET A 1 -8.38 12.83 -12.96
C MET A 1 -7.48 12.27 -14.06
N VAL A 2 -6.67 13.11 -14.72
CA VAL A 2 -5.76 12.68 -15.78
C VAL A 2 -4.37 13.21 -15.46
N ALA A 3 -3.37 12.32 -15.44
CA ALA A 3 -1.98 12.65 -15.19
C ALA A 3 -1.34 13.30 -16.46
N ALA A 4 -0.17 13.93 -16.30
CA ALA A 4 0.53 14.64 -17.37
C ALA A 4 0.91 13.75 -18.57
N ASP A 5 1.09 12.44 -18.34
CA ASP A 5 1.39 11.44 -19.38
C ASP A 5 0.13 10.86 -20.06
N GLY A 6 -1.06 11.41 -19.76
CA GLY A 6 -2.35 10.96 -20.28
C GLY A 6 -2.97 9.78 -19.53
N THR A 7 -2.34 9.28 -18.45
CA THR A 7 -2.91 8.21 -17.61
C THR A 7 -4.18 8.69 -16.93
N THR A 8 -5.27 7.94 -17.07
CA THR A 8 -6.53 8.21 -16.37
C THR A 8 -6.54 7.52 -15.01
N LEU A 9 -6.86 8.28 -13.97
CA LEU A 9 -6.81 7.86 -12.58
C LEU A 9 -8.17 8.08 -11.92
N PRO A 10 -9.03 7.08 -11.91
CA PRO A 10 -10.25 7.11 -11.11
C PRO A 10 -9.94 7.21 -9.63
N PHE A 11 -10.77 7.96 -8.91
CA PHE A 11 -10.68 8.08 -7.46
C PHE A 11 -12.07 7.97 -6.84
N GLN A 12 -12.11 7.72 -5.54
CA GLN A 12 -13.32 7.64 -4.73
C GLN A 12 -13.14 8.56 -3.52
N GLU A 13 -14.22 9.17 -3.12
CA GLU A 13 -14.28 10.03 -1.95
C GLU A 13 -15.38 9.54 -1.01
N PHE A 14 -15.09 9.48 0.30
CA PHE A 14 -16.02 9.05 1.34
C PHE A 14 -15.95 10.01 2.53
N GLY A 15 -17.12 10.34 3.07
CA GLY A 15 -17.23 11.24 4.22
C GLY A 15 -16.99 12.71 3.86
N GLU A 16 -17.35 13.60 4.80
CA GLU A 16 -17.35 15.05 4.62
C GLU A 16 -16.62 15.79 5.76
N GLY A 17 -15.84 15.06 6.57
CA GLY A 17 -15.10 15.64 7.69
C GLY A 17 -14.02 16.64 7.22
N PRO A 18 -13.57 17.53 8.12
CA PRO A 18 -12.62 18.59 7.78
C PRO A 18 -11.21 18.08 7.48
N THR A 19 -10.86 16.90 8.01
CA THR A 19 -9.53 16.32 7.85
C THR A 19 -9.47 15.42 6.62
N ALA A 20 -8.65 15.79 5.65
CA ALA A 20 -8.41 14.94 4.48
C ALA A 20 -7.45 13.80 4.81
N VAL A 21 -7.82 12.60 4.42
CA VAL A 21 -7.03 11.37 4.60
C VAL A 21 -6.93 10.62 3.28
N VAL A 22 -5.74 10.42 2.77
CA VAL A 22 -5.48 9.62 1.57
C VAL A 22 -5.14 8.20 1.97
N LEU A 23 -5.90 7.22 1.47
CA LEU A 23 -5.67 5.79 1.69
C LEU A 23 -4.91 5.22 0.50
N ALA A 24 -3.61 5.00 0.68
CA ALA A 24 -2.72 4.44 -0.33
C ALA A 24 -2.70 2.91 -0.25
N ASN A 25 -3.17 2.27 -1.33
CA ASN A 25 -3.42 0.83 -1.39
C ASN A 25 -2.12 -0.03 -1.36
N GLY A 26 -2.28 -1.30 -1.00
CA GLY A 26 -1.32 -2.34 -1.39
C GLY A 26 -1.33 -2.59 -2.91
N ILE A 27 -0.28 -3.24 -3.43
CA ILE A 27 -0.21 -3.55 -4.85
C ILE A 27 -1.37 -4.45 -5.31
N GLY A 28 -2.02 -4.07 -6.42
CA GLY A 28 -3.14 -4.83 -6.98
C GLY A 28 -4.44 -4.78 -6.17
N VAL A 29 -4.45 -4.03 -5.08
CA VAL A 29 -5.64 -3.83 -4.24
C VAL A 29 -6.30 -2.51 -4.58
N ARG A 30 -7.61 -2.44 -4.42
CA ARG A 30 -8.44 -1.25 -4.62
C ARG A 30 -9.08 -0.79 -3.31
N TRP A 31 -9.79 0.34 -3.35
CA TRP A 31 -10.44 0.93 -2.18
C TRP A 31 -11.32 -0.04 -1.35
N PRO A 32 -11.99 -1.09 -1.90
CA PRO A 32 -12.73 -2.02 -1.06
C PRO A 32 -11.88 -2.79 -0.05
N GLY A 33 -10.56 -2.86 -0.27
CA GLY A 33 -9.62 -3.40 0.72
C GLY A 33 -9.57 -2.57 2.01
N TRP A 34 -9.99 -1.30 1.96
CA TRP A 34 -10.11 -0.38 3.07
C TRP A 34 -11.53 -0.25 3.64
N ALA A 35 -12.49 -1.09 3.20
CA ALA A 35 -13.90 -0.93 3.55
C ALA A 35 -14.14 -0.77 5.07
N LEU A 36 -13.43 -1.55 5.90
CA LEU A 36 -13.55 -1.48 7.36
C LEU A 36 -12.98 -0.19 7.96
N GLN A 37 -11.91 0.36 7.37
CA GLN A 37 -11.32 1.63 7.77
C GLN A 37 -12.17 2.81 7.30
N ILE A 38 -12.68 2.72 6.06
CA ILE A 38 -13.60 3.73 5.50
C ILE A 38 -14.83 3.85 6.40
N GLU A 39 -15.49 2.74 6.73
CA GLU A 39 -16.66 2.76 7.61
C GLU A 39 -16.37 3.37 8.98
N SER A 40 -15.18 3.10 9.53
CA SER A 40 -14.76 3.61 10.83
C SER A 40 -14.44 5.11 10.86
N LEU A 41 -13.99 5.69 9.73
CA LEU A 41 -13.44 7.04 9.68
C LEU A 41 -14.34 8.04 8.92
N ARG A 42 -15.26 7.56 8.07
CA ARG A 42 -16.04 8.40 7.14
C ARG A 42 -16.89 9.49 7.80
N GLU A 43 -17.30 9.31 9.06
CA GLU A 43 -18.09 10.32 9.78
C GLU A 43 -17.22 11.51 10.26
N ARG A 44 -15.89 11.36 10.29
CA ARG A 44 -14.93 12.31 10.86
C ARG A 44 -13.97 12.89 9.85
N CYS A 45 -13.78 12.20 8.73
CA CYS A 45 -12.74 12.52 7.75
C CYS A 45 -13.33 12.56 6.33
N ARG A 46 -12.65 13.30 5.47
CA ARG A 46 -12.78 13.22 4.03
C ARG A 46 -11.74 12.22 3.52
N LEU A 47 -12.16 11.00 3.23
CA LEU A 47 -11.30 9.89 2.84
C LEU A 47 -11.17 9.81 1.33
N LEU A 48 -9.96 9.72 0.83
CA LEU A 48 -9.63 9.70 -0.59
C LEU A 48 -8.91 8.40 -0.93
N CYS A 49 -9.41 7.70 -1.94
CA CYS A 49 -8.78 6.52 -2.50
C CYS A 49 -8.67 6.71 -4.01
N TRP A 50 -7.60 6.22 -4.63
CA TRP A 50 -7.48 6.19 -6.08
C TRP A 50 -7.00 4.81 -6.55
N ASP A 51 -7.23 4.51 -7.81
CA ASP A 51 -6.68 3.30 -8.42
C ASP A 51 -5.31 3.61 -9.02
N TYR A 52 -4.31 2.81 -8.65
CA TYR A 52 -2.95 2.96 -9.16
C TYR A 52 -2.89 2.84 -10.69
N ARG A 53 -1.91 3.47 -11.30
CA ARG A 53 -1.65 3.49 -12.74
C ARG A 53 -1.75 2.10 -13.37
N GLY A 54 -2.65 1.93 -14.33
CA GLY A 54 -2.90 0.68 -15.05
C GLY A 54 -3.48 -0.44 -14.21
N MET A 55 -4.00 -0.16 -13.00
CA MET A 55 -4.66 -1.12 -12.13
C MET A 55 -6.15 -0.81 -12.02
N GLY A 56 -6.98 -1.86 -11.99
CA GLY A 56 -8.44 -1.70 -11.97
C GLY A 56 -8.93 -0.90 -13.17
N PRO A 57 -9.76 0.15 -12.98
CA PRO A 57 -10.26 1.01 -14.04
C PRO A 57 -9.29 2.12 -14.46
N SER A 58 -8.11 2.23 -13.85
CA SER A 58 -7.06 3.16 -14.30
C SER A 58 -6.47 2.69 -15.64
N VAL A 59 -6.31 3.61 -16.57
CA VAL A 59 -5.77 3.32 -17.92
C VAL A 59 -4.50 4.13 -18.14
N LEU A 60 -3.41 3.44 -18.46
CA LEU A 60 -2.15 4.10 -18.81
C LEU A 60 -2.31 4.96 -20.07
N GLY A 61 -1.78 6.17 -20.07
CA GLY A 61 -1.78 7.05 -21.23
C GLY A 61 -0.91 6.51 -22.38
N ARG A 62 0.08 5.67 -22.03
CA ARG A 62 0.92 4.92 -22.96
C ARG A 62 1.39 3.62 -22.33
N PRO A 63 1.67 2.55 -23.13
CA PRO A 63 2.02 1.23 -22.59
C PRO A 63 3.28 1.20 -21.71
N ASP A 64 4.19 2.13 -21.91
CA ASP A 64 5.46 2.27 -21.20
C ASP A 64 5.44 3.36 -20.12
N ALA A 65 4.26 3.95 -19.82
CA ALA A 65 4.11 4.95 -18.77
C ALA A 65 4.75 4.51 -17.46
N ASP A 66 5.35 5.47 -16.73
CA ASP A 66 6.04 5.18 -15.46
C ASP A 66 5.06 4.66 -14.41
N VAL A 67 5.42 3.56 -13.75
CA VAL A 67 4.67 2.92 -12.66
C VAL A 67 5.54 2.79 -11.39
N SER A 68 6.56 3.64 -11.26
CA SER A 68 7.40 3.72 -10.08
C SER A 68 6.64 4.27 -8.87
N MET A 69 7.19 4.08 -7.68
CA MET A 69 6.64 4.68 -6.45
C MET A 69 6.59 6.19 -6.54
N GLY A 70 7.56 6.80 -7.25
CA GLY A 70 7.59 8.23 -7.54
C GLY A 70 6.41 8.69 -8.41
N ALA A 71 6.08 7.95 -9.46
CA ALA A 71 4.93 8.25 -10.32
C ALA A 71 3.60 8.14 -9.54
N HIS A 72 3.45 7.12 -8.69
CA HIS A 72 2.28 6.99 -7.82
C HIS A 72 2.20 8.11 -6.77
N ALA A 73 3.34 8.63 -6.29
CA ALA A 73 3.35 9.78 -5.39
C ALA A 73 2.92 11.08 -6.11
N GLU A 74 3.31 11.26 -7.37
CA GLU A 74 2.81 12.37 -8.19
C GLU A 74 1.30 12.27 -8.40
N ASP A 75 0.74 11.07 -8.53
CA ASP A 75 -0.71 10.88 -8.61
C ASP A 75 -1.42 11.30 -7.30
N VAL A 76 -0.82 11.07 -6.14
CA VAL A 76 -1.35 11.59 -4.86
C VAL A 76 -1.36 13.11 -4.86
N LEU A 77 -0.26 13.74 -5.27
CA LEU A 77 -0.18 15.21 -5.33
C LEU A 77 -1.21 15.78 -6.32
N LEU A 78 -1.35 15.14 -7.49
CA LEU A 78 -2.37 15.49 -8.48
C LEU A 78 -3.79 15.37 -7.91
N LEU A 79 -4.07 14.31 -7.12
CA LEU A 79 -5.36 14.12 -6.45
C LEU A 79 -5.65 15.26 -5.48
N LEU A 80 -4.68 15.63 -4.66
CA LEU A 80 -4.81 16.74 -3.71
C LEU A 80 -5.05 18.08 -4.44
N ASP A 81 -4.31 18.33 -5.52
CA ASP A 81 -4.46 19.56 -6.32
C ASP A 81 -5.82 19.62 -7.03
N HIS A 82 -6.26 18.47 -7.60
CA HIS A 82 -7.56 18.35 -8.26
C HIS A 82 -8.73 18.67 -7.32
N LEU A 83 -8.59 18.32 -6.03
CA LEU A 83 -9.61 18.53 -5.01
C LEU A 83 -9.41 19.81 -4.18
N GLY A 84 -8.39 20.62 -4.49
CA GLY A 84 -8.07 21.85 -3.77
C GLY A 84 -7.59 21.62 -2.33
N ILE A 85 -7.07 20.42 -2.03
CA ILE A 85 -6.61 20.03 -0.69
C ILE A 85 -5.14 20.42 -0.52
N GLN A 86 -4.87 21.29 0.44
CA GLN A 86 -3.50 21.77 0.69
C GLN A 86 -2.64 20.72 1.40
N ARG A 87 -3.19 20.02 2.38
CA ARG A 87 -2.49 19.02 3.18
C ARG A 87 -3.41 17.85 3.50
N ALA A 88 -2.86 16.65 3.59
CA ALA A 88 -3.61 15.46 3.99
C ALA A 88 -2.78 14.56 4.92
N ILE A 89 -3.48 13.74 5.70
CA ILE A 89 -2.89 12.58 6.37
C ILE A 89 -2.78 11.47 5.32
N LEU A 90 -1.60 10.86 5.21
CA LEU A 90 -1.39 9.71 4.33
C LEU A 90 -1.45 8.43 5.17
N VAL A 91 -2.31 7.50 4.81
CA VAL A 91 -2.39 6.16 5.39
C VAL A 91 -2.00 5.16 4.31
N GLY A 92 -0.79 4.61 4.40
CA GLY A 92 -0.29 3.65 3.44
C GLY A 92 -0.38 2.22 3.97
N TRP A 93 -0.85 1.29 3.15
CA TRP A 93 -0.78 -0.15 3.40
C TRP A 93 0.18 -0.81 2.42
N SER A 94 1.16 -1.61 2.94
CA SER A 94 2.09 -2.37 2.11
C SER A 94 2.85 -1.45 1.15
N MET A 95 2.68 -1.58 -0.17
CA MET A 95 3.23 -0.69 -1.20
C MET A 95 2.89 0.79 -0.93
N GLY A 96 1.69 1.05 -0.42
CA GLY A 96 1.23 2.41 -0.11
C GLY A 96 2.11 3.15 0.89
N VAL A 97 2.85 2.45 1.76
CA VAL A 97 3.84 3.07 2.66
C VAL A 97 4.98 3.69 1.85
N GLN A 98 5.49 2.98 0.84
CA GLN A 98 6.56 3.50 -0.02
C GLN A 98 6.08 4.68 -0.88
N VAL A 99 4.84 4.62 -1.38
CA VAL A 99 4.22 5.74 -2.10
C VAL A 99 4.09 6.96 -1.17
N ALA A 100 3.61 6.78 0.06
CA ALA A 100 3.48 7.85 1.03
C ALA A 100 4.84 8.48 1.41
N LEU A 101 5.89 7.67 1.57
CA LEU A 101 7.25 8.17 1.80
C LEU A 101 7.80 8.96 0.59
N GLU A 102 7.44 8.56 -0.64
CA GLU A 102 7.78 9.35 -1.82
C GLU A 102 7.04 10.68 -1.88
N VAL A 103 5.79 10.76 -1.41
CA VAL A 103 5.10 12.06 -1.24
C VAL A 103 5.84 12.92 -0.22
N VAL A 104 6.24 12.36 0.94
CA VAL A 104 7.04 13.08 1.94
C VAL A 104 8.37 13.56 1.37
N ARG A 105 9.03 12.76 0.51
CA ARG A 105 10.28 13.15 -0.17
C ARG A 105 10.11 14.37 -1.05
N ARG A 106 9.02 14.42 -1.82
CA ARG A 106 8.76 15.41 -2.89
C ARG A 106 8.12 16.68 -2.38
N ALA A 107 7.15 16.53 -1.45
CA ALA A 107 6.30 17.61 -0.99
C ALA A 107 5.93 17.40 0.51
N PRO A 108 6.92 17.46 1.44
CA PRO A 108 6.68 17.23 2.87
C PRO A 108 5.65 18.21 3.46
N GLU A 109 5.53 19.42 2.89
CA GLU A 109 4.55 20.42 3.28
C GLU A 109 3.09 20.00 2.98
N ARG A 110 2.88 19.04 2.05
CA ARG A 110 1.56 18.52 1.70
C ARG A 110 1.09 17.41 2.65
N VAL A 111 1.95 16.96 3.57
CA VAL A 111 1.68 15.85 4.48
C VAL A 111 1.51 16.37 5.90
N SER A 112 0.30 16.24 6.46
CA SER A 112 0.02 16.60 7.86
C SER A 112 0.33 15.47 8.83
N GLY A 113 0.29 14.21 8.40
CA GLY A 113 0.64 13.02 9.17
C GLY A 113 0.81 11.80 8.28
N LEU A 114 1.52 10.79 8.76
CA LEU A 114 1.79 9.54 8.06
C LEU A 114 1.44 8.33 8.93
N ALA A 115 0.51 7.49 8.50
CA ALA A 115 0.30 6.18 9.10
C ALA A 115 0.82 5.09 8.15
N ALA A 116 1.89 4.41 8.56
CA ALA A 116 2.51 3.31 7.82
C ALA A 116 1.99 1.99 8.37
N VAL A 117 1.10 1.32 7.61
CA VAL A 117 0.39 0.12 8.02
C VAL A 117 0.92 -1.09 7.24
N LEU A 118 1.48 -2.09 7.96
CA LEU A 118 1.91 -3.37 7.37
C LEU A 118 2.74 -3.17 6.09
N GLY A 119 3.75 -2.29 6.16
CA GLY A 119 4.56 -1.92 5.01
C GLY A 119 6.01 -1.64 5.38
N THR A 120 6.81 -1.27 4.39
CA THR A 120 8.24 -1.02 4.53
C THR A 120 8.65 0.26 3.80
N TYR A 121 9.79 0.81 4.17
CA TYR A 121 10.39 1.97 3.51
C TYR A 121 11.09 1.63 2.18
N GLY A 122 11.30 0.36 1.87
CA GLY A 122 11.92 -0.04 0.61
C GLY A 122 12.37 -1.49 0.60
N ARG A 123 12.68 -1.99 -0.60
CA ARG A 123 13.25 -3.32 -0.87
C ARG A 123 12.58 -4.47 -0.10
N PRO A 124 11.25 -4.65 -0.22
CA PRO A 124 10.47 -5.56 0.62
C PRO A 124 11.04 -6.99 0.62
N PHE A 125 11.49 -7.50 -0.52
CA PHE A 125 12.04 -8.85 -0.61
C PHE A 125 13.34 -9.03 0.17
N ARG A 126 14.18 -7.99 0.26
CA ARG A 126 15.41 -8.03 1.07
C ARG A 126 15.15 -7.94 2.57
N GLY A 127 14.01 -7.41 2.96
CA GLY A 127 13.55 -7.43 4.36
C GLY A 127 12.90 -8.76 4.74
N ALA A 128 12.18 -9.40 3.79
CA ALA A 128 11.41 -10.62 4.00
C ALA A 128 12.24 -11.91 3.85
N PHE A 129 13.29 -11.91 2.99
CA PHE A 129 14.04 -13.11 2.65
C PHE A 129 15.55 -12.92 2.79
N PRO A 130 16.32 -14.00 3.03
CA PRO A 130 17.79 -13.96 2.93
C PRO A 130 18.24 -13.46 1.55
N GLY A 131 19.33 -12.71 1.50
CA GLY A 131 19.80 -12.02 0.29
C GLY A 131 19.84 -12.85 -1.02
N PRO A 132 20.31 -14.13 -1.03
CA PRO A 132 20.26 -14.98 -2.21
C PRO A 132 18.84 -15.27 -2.68
N VAL A 133 17.91 -15.53 -1.73
CA VAL A 133 16.49 -15.81 -2.02
C VAL A 133 15.79 -14.56 -2.53
N ALA A 134 16.03 -13.39 -1.92
CA ALA A 134 15.49 -12.12 -2.40
C ALA A 134 15.88 -11.85 -3.86
N ARG A 135 17.17 -12.03 -4.21
CA ARG A 135 17.64 -11.88 -5.60
C ARG A 135 17.01 -12.89 -6.55
N ALA A 136 16.79 -14.13 -6.12
CA ALA A 136 16.11 -15.13 -6.93
C ALA A 136 14.65 -14.74 -7.21
N VAL A 137 13.93 -14.22 -6.21
CA VAL A 137 12.55 -13.70 -6.35
C VAL A 137 12.51 -12.52 -7.33
N GLU A 138 13.40 -11.54 -7.17
CA GLU A 138 13.52 -10.40 -8.10
C GLU A 138 13.84 -10.89 -9.53
N GLY A 139 14.72 -11.89 -9.68
CA GLY A 139 15.07 -12.51 -10.94
C GLY A 139 13.88 -13.21 -11.62
N VAL A 140 13.03 -13.88 -10.86
CA VAL A 140 11.81 -14.53 -11.37
C VAL A 140 10.85 -13.47 -11.94
N PHE A 141 10.61 -12.35 -11.24
CA PHE A 141 9.77 -11.27 -11.76
C PHE A 141 10.36 -10.64 -13.04
N SER A 142 11.67 -10.43 -13.08
CA SER A 142 12.37 -9.89 -14.25
C SER A 142 12.26 -10.86 -15.45
N LEU A 143 12.39 -12.17 -15.22
CA LEU A 143 12.22 -13.20 -16.25
C LEU A 143 10.77 -13.25 -16.74
N ALA A 144 9.79 -13.17 -15.83
CA ALA A 144 8.37 -13.16 -16.16
C ALA A 144 8.00 -11.95 -17.05
N LEU A 145 8.59 -10.78 -16.84
CA LEU A 145 8.42 -9.63 -17.72
C LEU A 145 9.00 -9.84 -19.12
N ARG A 146 10.20 -10.47 -19.20
CA ARG A 146 10.86 -10.74 -20.48
C ARG A 146 10.23 -11.90 -21.25
N ARG A 147 9.61 -12.83 -20.55
CA ARG A 147 9.01 -14.07 -21.07
C ARG A 147 7.62 -14.29 -20.48
N PRO A 148 6.61 -13.45 -20.82
CA PRO A 148 5.28 -13.48 -20.20
C PRO A 148 4.61 -14.87 -20.24
N PHE A 149 4.85 -15.65 -21.30
CA PHE A 149 4.28 -16.98 -21.46
C PHE A 149 4.75 -17.98 -20.38
N LEU A 150 5.94 -17.80 -19.80
CA LEU A 150 6.43 -18.66 -18.70
C LEU A 150 5.73 -18.37 -17.38
N ALA A 151 5.24 -17.14 -17.20
CA ALA A 151 4.55 -16.71 -15.98
C ALA A 151 3.03 -16.94 -16.04
N GLN A 152 2.47 -17.11 -17.25
CA GLN A 152 1.02 -17.20 -17.44
C GLN A 152 0.39 -18.39 -16.70
N GLY A 153 0.87 -19.59 -16.91
CA GLY A 153 0.28 -20.81 -16.33
C GLY A 153 0.33 -20.86 -14.79
N PRO A 154 1.51 -20.72 -14.16
CA PRO A 154 1.61 -20.77 -12.70
C PRO A 154 0.87 -19.63 -12.00
N LEU A 155 0.90 -18.41 -12.55
CA LEU A 155 0.21 -17.26 -11.98
C LEU A 155 -1.31 -17.40 -12.13
N ASP A 156 -1.80 -17.90 -13.28
CA ASP A 156 -3.21 -18.16 -13.51
C ASP A 156 -3.76 -19.24 -12.58
N LEU A 157 -2.97 -20.28 -12.31
CA LEU A 157 -3.34 -21.32 -11.38
C LEU A 157 -3.34 -20.80 -9.92
N ALA A 158 -2.33 -20.01 -9.55
CA ALA A 158 -2.21 -19.48 -8.18
C ALA A 158 -3.27 -18.42 -7.85
N VAL A 159 -3.65 -17.62 -8.84
CA VAL A 159 -4.60 -16.49 -8.68
C VAL A 159 -5.98 -16.84 -9.26
N GLY A 160 -6.08 -17.89 -10.10
CA GLY A 160 -7.29 -18.26 -10.85
C GLY A 160 -8.50 -18.65 -10.00
N LEU A 161 -8.24 -19.16 -8.79
CA LEU A 161 -9.28 -19.58 -7.86
C LEU A 161 -9.03 -18.94 -6.49
N PRO A 162 -9.88 -18.00 -6.01
CA PRO A 162 -9.71 -17.34 -4.72
C PRO A 162 -9.52 -18.30 -3.54
N GLY A 163 -10.21 -19.45 -3.56
CA GLY A 163 -10.04 -20.49 -2.55
C GLY A 163 -8.66 -21.15 -2.57
N VAL A 164 -8.06 -21.32 -3.74
CA VAL A 164 -6.69 -21.86 -3.89
C VAL A 164 -5.67 -20.81 -3.45
N ALA A 165 -5.84 -19.56 -3.88
CA ALA A 165 -5.01 -18.44 -3.44
C ALA A 165 -5.00 -18.32 -1.91
N PHE A 166 -6.17 -18.38 -1.28
CA PHE A 166 -6.27 -18.38 0.18
C PHE A 166 -5.55 -19.56 0.82
N ALA A 167 -5.79 -20.78 0.34
CA ALA A 167 -5.16 -21.99 0.89
C ALA A 167 -3.64 -21.96 0.79
N VAL A 168 -3.10 -21.46 -0.33
CA VAL A 168 -1.64 -21.32 -0.53
C VAL A 168 -1.07 -20.24 0.39
N LEU A 169 -1.68 -19.05 0.40
CA LEU A 169 -1.19 -17.92 1.19
C LEU A 169 -1.34 -18.15 2.70
N SER A 170 -2.41 -18.84 3.14
CA SER A 170 -2.58 -19.21 4.55
C SER A 170 -1.55 -20.24 4.99
N ARG A 171 -1.27 -21.26 4.16
CA ARG A 171 -0.20 -22.24 4.46
C ARG A 171 1.19 -21.61 4.45
N ALA A 172 1.40 -20.62 3.61
CA ALA A 172 2.63 -19.83 3.58
C ALA A 172 2.70 -18.78 4.70
N LEU A 173 1.69 -18.72 5.58
CA LEU A 173 1.58 -17.77 6.70
C LEU A 173 1.53 -16.28 6.27
N PHE A 174 1.12 -15.99 5.04
CA PHE A 174 0.92 -14.62 4.57
C PHE A 174 -0.47 -14.06 4.89
N VAL A 175 -1.43 -14.94 5.18
CA VAL A 175 -2.83 -14.60 5.50
C VAL A 175 -3.25 -15.41 6.72
N GLY A 176 -3.85 -14.77 7.71
CA GLY A 176 -4.41 -15.43 8.90
C GLY A 176 -5.69 -16.20 8.59
N ALA A 177 -6.00 -17.21 9.41
CA ALA A 177 -7.20 -18.01 9.25
C ALA A 177 -8.49 -17.19 9.47
N ASP A 178 -8.40 -16.14 10.30
CA ASP A 178 -9.53 -15.30 10.73
C ASP A 178 -9.82 -14.11 9.79
N VAL A 179 -9.15 -14.05 8.63
CA VAL A 179 -9.37 -12.96 7.67
C VAL A 179 -10.81 -13.00 7.14
N ASP A 180 -11.45 -11.84 7.00
CA ASP A 180 -12.73 -11.73 6.30
C ASP A 180 -12.56 -12.19 4.84
N ARG A 181 -13.12 -13.38 4.56
CA ARG A 181 -13.02 -14.02 3.25
C ARG A 181 -13.65 -13.22 2.13
N ARG A 182 -14.68 -12.41 2.40
CA ARG A 182 -15.34 -11.60 1.36
C ARG A 182 -14.41 -10.51 0.89
N VAL A 183 -13.75 -9.82 1.83
CA VAL A 183 -12.78 -8.77 1.53
C VAL A 183 -11.53 -9.36 0.87
N PHE A 184 -11.01 -10.47 1.40
CA PHE A 184 -9.85 -11.16 0.83
C PHE A 184 -10.09 -11.65 -0.60
N ASP A 185 -11.19 -12.39 -0.83
CA ASP A 185 -11.54 -12.93 -2.15
C ASP A 185 -11.85 -11.79 -3.16
N GLY A 186 -12.37 -10.67 -2.67
CA GLY A 186 -12.51 -9.43 -3.45
C GLY A 186 -11.14 -8.91 -3.93
N ASN A 187 -10.17 -8.81 -3.03
CA ASN A 187 -8.82 -8.35 -3.38
C ASN A 187 -8.14 -9.28 -4.38
N VAL A 188 -8.27 -10.60 -4.21
CA VAL A 188 -7.73 -11.58 -5.18
C VAL A 188 -8.33 -11.37 -6.57
N ARG A 189 -9.65 -11.16 -6.66
CA ARG A 189 -10.31 -10.89 -7.96
C ARG A 189 -9.80 -9.60 -8.62
N TRP A 190 -9.49 -8.56 -7.85
CA TRP A 190 -8.92 -7.33 -8.41
C TRP A 190 -7.52 -7.55 -8.97
N VAL A 191 -6.67 -8.31 -8.26
CA VAL A 191 -5.35 -8.70 -8.78
C VAL A 191 -5.48 -9.45 -10.10
N GLN A 192 -6.46 -10.37 -10.21
CA GLN A 192 -6.75 -11.12 -11.44
C GLN A 192 -7.12 -10.24 -12.64
N GLN A 193 -7.82 -9.13 -12.38
CA GLN A 193 -8.28 -8.19 -13.41
C GLN A 193 -7.22 -7.17 -13.83
N THR A 194 -6.12 -7.08 -13.07
CA THR A 194 -5.01 -6.16 -13.39
C THR A 194 -4.19 -6.71 -14.55
N ASP A 195 -3.81 -5.83 -15.48
CA ASP A 195 -2.86 -6.19 -16.54
C ASP A 195 -1.57 -6.72 -15.92
N ARG A 196 -1.18 -7.94 -16.31
CA ARG A 196 -0.04 -8.64 -15.71
C ARG A 196 1.28 -7.93 -15.94
N ARG A 197 1.45 -7.32 -17.11
CA ARG A 197 2.66 -6.58 -17.44
C ARG A 197 2.79 -5.37 -16.54
N VAL A 198 1.70 -4.65 -16.30
CA VAL A 198 1.66 -3.52 -15.37
C VAL A 198 1.95 -3.99 -13.96
N TYR A 199 1.28 -5.07 -13.51
CA TYR A 199 1.50 -5.63 -12.17
C TYR A 199 2.97 -6.01 -11.93
N LEU A 200 3.59 -6.73 -12.89
CA LEU A 200 5.00 -7.14 -12.79
C LEU A 200 5.97 -5.95 -12.83
N ARG A 201 5.70 -4.94 -13.66
CA ARG A 201 6.50 -3.70 -13.70
C ARG A 201 6.42 -2.96 -12.38
N THR A 202 5.22 -2.82 -11.81
CA THR A 202 5.02 -2.19 -10.51
C THR A 202 5.69 -3.00 -9.39
N MET A 203 5.61 -4.33 -9.44
CA MET A 203 6.28 -5.20 -8.48
C MET A 203 7.80 -5.04 -8.51
N LEU A 204 8.40 -4.92 -9.69
CA LEU A 204 9.84 -4.65 -9.82
C LEU A 204 10.21 -3.26 -9.33
N ALA A 205 9.43 -2.25 -9.70
CA ALA A 205 9.63 -0.89 -9.21
C ALA A 205 9.55 -0.82 -7.67
N LEU A 206 8.58 -1.55 -7.07
CA LEU A 206 8.46 -1.70 -5.62
C LEU A 206 9.69 -2.40 -5.00
N ALA A 207 10.20 -3.45 -5.66
CA ALA A 207 11.36 -4.21 -5.18
C ALA A 207 12.66 -3.39 -5.18
N GLU A 208 12.80 -2.49 -6.15
CA GLU A 208 13.99 -1.64 -6.30
C GLU A 208 13.92 -0.34 -5.48
N HIS A 209 12.71 0.12 -5.16
CA HIS A 209 12.50 1.35 -4.43
C HIS A 209 13.13 1.33 -3.03
N ASP A 210 13.70 2.47 -2.62
CA ASP A 210 14.31 2.67 -1.31
C ASP A 210 14.10 4.12 -0.86
N ALA A 211 13.41 4.30 0.25
CA ALA A 211 13.18 5.59 0.92
C ALA A 211 13.87 5.66 2.29
N SER A 212 14.91 4.86 2.53
CA SER A 212 15.66 4.89 3.80
C SER A 212 16.23 6.28 4.12
N ASP A 213 16.64 7.03 3.09
CA ASP A 213 17.15 8.40 3.22
C ASP A 213 16.07 9.43 3.61
N VAL A 214 14.77 9.08 3.44
CA VAL A 214 13.64 9.95 3.83
C VAL A 214 13.37 9.85 5.33
N LEU A 215 13.54 8.67 5.94
CA LEU A 215 13.13 8.39 7.31
C LEU A 215 13.62 9.46 8.33
N PRO A 216 14.91 9.84 8.38
CA PRO A 216 15.37 10.85 9.34
C PRO A 216 14.91 12.28 9.02
N ARG A 217 14.32 12.49 7.83
CA ARG A 217 13.83 13.80 7.37
C ARG A 217 12.33 14.00 7.57
N VAL A 218 11.58 12.96 7.96
CA VAL A 218 10.15 13.07 8.24
C VAL A 218 9.93 14.02 9.44
N ARG A 219 9.03 15.00 9.27
CA ARG A 219 8.75 16.02 10.32
C ARG A 219 7.30 16.02 10.79
N CYS A 220 6.39 15.40 10.05
CA CYS A 220 5.01 15.24 10.49
C CYS A 220 4.90 14.12 11.54
N PRO A 221 3.81 14.08 12.34
CA PRO A 221 3.49 12.95 13.19
C PRO A 221 3.44 11.64 12.39
N VAL A 222 4.00 10.56 12.96
CA VAL A 222 4.02 9.24 12.31
C VAL A 222 3.47 8.16 13.23
N LEU A 223 2.59 7.32 12.69
CA LEU A 223 2.14 6.07 13.29
C LEU A 223 2.63 4.89 12.42
N ILE A 224 3.35 3.96 13.01
CA ILE A 224 3.81 2.74 12.35
C ILE A 224 3.10 1.55 12.97
N VAL A 225 2.41 0.76 12.15
CA VAL A 225 1.69 -0.43 12.59
C VAL A 225 2.20 -1.64 11.83
N CYS A 226 2.60 -2.69 12.55
CA CYS A 226 2.98 -3.98 11.96
C CYS A 226 2.20 -5.14 12.55
N GLY A 227 2.11 -6.25 11.81
CA GLY A 227 1.61 -7.53 12.31
C GLY A 227 2.77 -8.37 12.85
N THR A 228 2.64 -8.95 14.05
CA THR A 228 3.75 -9.74 14.62
C THR A 228 4.06 -11.03 13.85
N ARG A 229 3.16 -11.47 12.97
CA ARG A 229 3.33 -12.61 12.05
C ARG A 229 3.38 -12.18 10.59
N ASP A 230 3.65 -10.91 10.30
CA ASP A 230 3.84 -10.43 8.94
C ASP A 230 5.22 -10.86 8.42
N HIS A 231 5.23 -11.80 7.48
CA HIS A 231 6.44 -12.29 6.83
C HIS A 231 6.81 -11.53 5.56
N LEU A 232 5.90 -10.71 5.01
CA LEU A 232 6.18 -9.86 3.83
C LEU A 232 6.85 -8.54 4.23
N THR A 233 6.36 -7.92 5.32
CA THR A 233 6.96 -6.72 5.91
C THR A 233 7.22 -6.96 7.40
N PRO A 234 8.33 -7.68 7.71
CA PRO A 234 8.58 -8.19 9.05
C PRO A 234 8.65 -7.09 10.12
N PRO A 235 8.23 -7.38 11.37
CA PRO A 235 8.29 -6.42 12.48
C PRO A 235 9.66 -5.76 12.67
N ALA A 236 10.75 -6.47 12.36
CA ALA A 236 12.11 -5.93 12.45
C ALA A 236 12.31 -4.70 11.54
N VAL A 237 11.70 -4.72 10.33
CA VAL A 237 11.77 -3.59 9.39
C VAL A 237 10.94 -2.41 9.91
N ALA A 238 9.75 -2.67 10.45
CA ALA A 238 8.88 -1.64 11.04
C ALA A 238 9.53 -1.00 12.27
N ARG A 239 10.16 -1.81 13.15
CA ARG A 239 10.92 -1.28 14.31
C ARG A 239 12.10 -0.42 13.88
N ARG A 240 12.84 -0.83 12.85
CA ARG A 240 13.93 -0.02 12.29
C ARG A 240 13.39 1.31 11.76
N MET A 241 12.30 1.28 10.99
CA MET A 241 11.65 2.51 10.49
C MET A 241 11.25 3.43 11.64
N ALA A 242 10.68 2.89 12.73
CA ALA A 242 10.32 3.65 13.92
C ALA A 242 11.55 4.25 14.63
N GLY A 243 12.67 3.55 14.66
CA GLY A 243 13.92 4.04 15.24
C GLY A 243 14.60 5.13 14.43
N GLU A 244 14.37 5.17 13.10
CA GLU A 244 14.99 6.15 12.20
C GLU A 244 14.10 7.40 11.97
N ILE A 245 12.78 7.31 12.21
CA ILE A 245 11.86 8.46 12.10
C ILE A 245 11.73 9.17 13.46
N PRO A 246 12.10 10.45 13.57
CA PRO A 246 11.99 11.18 14.83
C PRO A 246 10.55 11.24 15.37
N GLY A 247 10.33 10.77 16.61
CA GLY A 247 9.03 10.83 17.27
C GLY A 247 7.96 9.90 16.74
N ALA A 248 8.33 8.88 15.94
CA ALA A 248 7.37 7.91 15.42
C ALA A 248 6.74 7.08 16.55
N GLU A 249 5.43 6.94 16.50
CA GLU A 249 4.66 6.02 17.33
C GLU A 249 4.68 4.63 16.69
N TYR A 250 5.03 3.59 17.44
CA TYR A 250 5.10 2.21 16.97
C TYR A 250 4.07 1.34 17.68
N ARG A 251 3.33 0.54 16.91
CA ARG A 251 2.29 -0.39 17.40
C ARG A 251 2.38 -1.74 16.73
N GLU A 252 2.07 -2.80 17.49
CA GLU A 252 2.02 -4.19 17.00
C GLU A 252 0.60 -4.77 17.09
N LEU A 253 0.11 -5.31 15.98
CA LEU A 253 -1.06 -6.18 15.93
C LEU A 253 -0.61 -7.61 16.27
N ALA A 254 -0.84 -8.03 17.51
CA ALA A 254 -0.39 -9.33 18.01
C ALA A 254 -1.05 -10.47 17.24
N GLY A 255 -0.25 -11.37 16.64
CA GLY A 255 -0.74 -12.50 15.84
C GLY A 255 -1.18 -12.17 14.43
N ALA A 256 -1.28 -10.89 14.05
CA ALA A 256 -1.70 -10.49 12.71
C ALA A 256 -0.60 -10.75 11.66
N THR A 257 -1.05 -11.09 10.45
CA THR A 257 -0.23 -11.25 9.25
C THR A 257 -0.20 -9.95 8.42
N HIS A 258 0.21 -10.04 7.15
CA HIS A 258 0.19 -8.92 6.21
C HIS A 258 -1.23 -8.35 5.93
N PHE A 259 -2.26 -9.12 6.24
CA PHE A 259 -3.67 -8.73 6.14
C PHE A 259 -4.25 -8.25 7.48
N GLY A 260 -3.41 -7.85 8.42
CA GLY A 260 -3.81 -7.35 9.74
C GLY A 260 -4.83 -6.21 9.73
N LEU A 261 -4.90 -5.43 8.63
CA LEU A 261 -5.92 -4.39 8.47
C LEU A 261 -7.35 -4.97 8.33
N ILE A 262 -7.48 -6.24 7.96
CA ILE A 262 -8.74 -6.99 7.87
C ILE A 262 -8.89 -7.91 9.09
N GLU A 263 -7.82 -8.59 9.47
CA GLU A 263 -7.80 -9.57 10.57
C GLU A 263 -8.08 -8.94 11.94
N GLN A 264 -7.58 -7.74 12.17
CA GLN A 264 -7.72 -6.98 13.42
C GLN A 264 -8.16 -5.53 13.15
N ALA A 265 -9.19 -5.41 12.30
CA ALA A 265 -9.67 -4.12 11.85
C ALA A 265 -10.09 -3.18 12.98
N GLU A 266 -10.79 -3.68 14.00
CA GLU A 266 -11.25 -2.85 15.13
C GLU A 266 -10.08 -2.17 15.84
N ARG A 267 -9.05 -2.95 16.17
CA ARG A 267 -7.86 -2.44 16.87
C ARG A 267 -7.08 -1.44 16.03
N LEU A 268 -6.90 -1.73 14.74
CA LEU A 268 -6.27 -0.79 13.82
C LEU A 268 -7.10 0.50 13.70
N ASN A 269 -8.41 0.37 13.57
CA ASN A 269 -9.32 1.51 13.45
C ASN A 269 -9.29 2.41 14.69
N ASP A 270 -9.18 1.84 15.90
CA ASP A 270 -9.01 2.63 17.13
C ASP A 270 -7.74 3.49 17.09
N TRP A 271 -6.63 2.91 16.65
CA TRP A 271 -5.37 3.64 16.52
C TRP A 271 -5.40 4.69 15.42
N LEU A 272 -6.02 4.37 14.28
CA LEU A 272 -6.16 5.32 13.18
C LEU A 272 -7.07 6.50 13.57
N ARG A 273 -8.20 6.25 14.26
CA ARG A 273 -9.07 7.33 14.79
C ARG A 273 -8.30 8.25 15.71
N ALA A 274 -7.63 7.69 16.72
CA ALA A 274 -6.85 8.49 17.67
C ALA A 274 -5.72 9.28 16.99
N PHE A 275 -5.07 8.68 15.98
CA PHE A 275 -4.03 9.34 15.19
C PHE A 275 -4.58 10.51 14.38
N VAL A 276 -5.68 10.27 13.65
CA VAL A 276 -6.32 11.29 12.80
C VAL A 276 -6.85 12.45 13.64
N GLU A 277 -7.50 12.18 14.78
CA GLU A 277 -7.98 13.21 15.69
C GLU A 277 -6.82 14.08 16.20
N ARG A 278 -5.73 13.48 16.66
CA ARG A 278 -4.55 14.21 17.17
C ARG A 278 -3.90 15.08 16.09
N VAL A 279 -3.82 14.60 14.84
CA VAL A 279 -3.19 15.34 13.74
C VAL A 279 -4.13 16.39 13.14
N GLY A 280 -5.43 16.12 13.10
CA GLY A 280 -6.43 17.02 12.52
C GLY A 280 -6.76 18.26 13.36
N THR A 281 -6.39 18.25 14.64
CA THR A 281 -6.61 19.38 15.56
C THR A 281 -5.41 20.33 15.66
N GLY A 282 -4.30 20.05 15.03
CA GLY A 282 -3.09 20.87 14.97
C GLY A 282 -2.90 21.47 13.59
#